data_225dc1e026803f3236ac2264f1d1c86c
#
_entry.id   225dc1e026803f3236ac2264f1d1c86c
#
_cell.length_a   1.000
_cell.length_b   1.000
_cell.length_c   1.000
_cell.angle_alpha   90.00
_cell.angle_beta   90.00
_cell.angle_gamma   90.00
#
_symmetry.space_group_name_H-M   'P 1'
#
loop_
_entity.id
_entity.type
_entity.pdbx_description
1 polymer ?
#
loop_
_entity_poly.entity_id
_entity_poly.type
_entity_poly.pdbx_seq_one_letter_code
_entity_poly.pdbx_strand_id
1 'polypeptide(L)'
;MSISLEQLSAQMRRGEQVPLRHTLQVVLTLSIPSILQQIVVTAMEYIDAAMVGHIGASATASIGIVSSSTWLLHGMLAGLYMSFAIQVAQYLGADRQDDARGVLRQSMIFNLVVGCAAAAFGIGISRFLPGWLGADPSLQADASAYFAIWSASLPFAMAMGTYSSMLRSAGDALTPGLISVLTCVLDVIFNFFLINPTREMTVFGQNLTVWGLGWGVPGAALGTALANAVGGTLALGVLLLRDGPLCIRKPGSWRITKACLQNLWKVGAPLAAERAALSSAQVLLIRIVSGLGTTAIAANSLGVSAESLCYMAGYGIQDAALALVGQAVGANRRDMAKRFSWLCTGMGVGIMALTGVGMYIFAPQLMGIFTADAAVIALGAQVLRIEALAEPMFGASIVASGAMQGAGDSTGCFVLNLVSMWGIRLTLATLLAPHFGLVGVWFAMSFELTMRGVLFLVRLARGKWLDKGALA
;
A
#
# COMPACT_ATOMS: atom_id res chain seq x y z
N MET A 1 8.67 0.60 -31.78
CA MET A 1 8.49 -0.67 -31.06
C MET A 1 8.66 -0.42 -29.59
N SER A 2 7.73 -0.88 -28.76
CA SER A 2 7.84 -0.81 -27.29
C SER A 2 8.84 -1.87 -26.83
N ILE A 3 9.87 -1.45 -26.09
CA ILE A 3 10.83 -2.38 -25.49
C ILE A 3 10.21 -2.98 -24.22
N SER A 4 10.30 -4.31 -24.08
CA SER A 4 9.87 -4.98 -22.86
C SER A 4 10.94 -4.87 -21.76
N LEU A 5 10.54 -5.04 -20.48
CA LEU A 5 11.50 -5.05 -19.37
C LEU A 5 12.52 -6.20 -19.53
N GLU A 6 12.10 -7.33 -20.05
CA GLU A 6 12.98 -8.47 -20.33
C GLU A 6 14.06 -8.13 -21.36
N GLN A 7 13.67 -7.47 -22.47
CA GLN A 7 14.63 -6.99 -23.48
C GLN A 7 15.59 -5.96 -22.89
N LEU A 8 15.08 -5.04 -22.07
CA LEU A 8 15.90 -4.04 -21.40
C LEU A 8 16.89 -4.71 -20.44
N SER A 9 16.46 -5.68 -19.66
CA SER A 9 17.32 -6.44 -18.73
C SER A 9 18.40 -7.22 -19.51
N ALA A 10 18.06 -7.78 -20.67
CA ALA A 10 19.04 -8.42 -21.54
C ALA A 10 20.11 -7.43 -22.07
N GLN A 11 19.70 -6.21 -22.47
CA GLN A 11 20.65 -5.15 -22.87
C GLN A 11 21.53 -4.71 -21.69
N MET A 12 20.96 -4.56 -20.50
CA MET A 12 21.73 -4.23 -19.30
C MET A 12 22.80 -5.30 -19.00
N ARG A 13 22.47 -6.59 -19.08
CA ARG A 13 23.45 -7.69 -18.87
C ARG A 13 24.59 -7.70 -19.90
N ARG A 14 24.29 -7.35 -21.15
CA ARG A 14 25.33 -7.23 -22.20
C ARG A 14 26.24 -6.01 -22.05
N GLY A 15 26.00 -5.16 -21.06
CA GLY A 15 26.77 -3.93 -20.87
C GLY A 15 26.44 -2.80 -21.84
N GLU A 16 25.38 -2.96 -22.64
CA GLU A 16 24.99 -1.98 -23.64
C GLU A 16 24.53 -0.67 -22.98
N GLN A 17 24.77 0.46 -23.68
CA GLN A 17 24.20 1.74 -23.26
C GLN A 17 22.73 1.81 -23.65
N VAL A 18 21.85 1.91 -22.65
CA VAL A 18 20.42 2.03 -22.88
C VAL A 18 20.04 3.48 -23.15
N PRO A 19 19.42 3.81 -24.30
CA PRO A 19 18.94 5.15 -24.59
C PRO A 19 17.93 5.67 -23.55
N LEU A 20 17.92 6.97 -23.28
CA LEU A 20 16.99 7.58 -22.32
C LEU A 20 15.53 7.29 -22.68
N ARG A 21 15.20 7.32 -23.98
CA ARG A 21 13.85 7.03 -24.48
C ARG A 21 13.36 5.64 -24.07
N HIS A 22 14.20 4.60 -24.19
CA HIS A 22 13.86 3.25 -23.77
C HIS A 22 13.68 3.14 -22.26
N THR A 23 14.55 3.81 -21.49
CA THR A 23 14.45 3.85 -20.04
C THR A 23 13.13 4.49 -19.60
N LEU A 24 12.77 5.65 -20.15
CA LEU A 24 11.50 6.34 -19.86
C LEU A 24 10.29 5.50 -20.25
N GLN A 25 10.35 4.84 -21.42
CA GLN A 25 9.26 4.00 -21.90
C GLN A 25 8.96 2.85 -20.93
N VAL A 26 9.98 2.14 -20.44
CA VAL A 26 9.80 1.04 -19.51
C VAL A 26 9.32 1.56 -18.15
N VAL A 27 9.86 2.69 -17.67
CA VAL A 27 9.36 3.33 -16.44
C VAL A 27 7.87 3.63 -16.56
N LEU A 28 7.42 4.26 -17.64
CA LEU A 28 6.01 4.57 -17.86
C LEU A 28 5.13 3.32 -18.00
N THR A 29 5.62 2.30 -18.70
CA THR A 29 4.89 1.05 -18.91
C THR A 29 4.60 0.33 -17.58
N LEU A 30 5.50 0.42 -16.60
CA LEU A 30 5.28 -0.16 -15.27
C LEU A 30 4.54 0.80 -14.33
N SER A 31 4.83 2.09 -14.39
CA SER A 31 4.24 3.05 -13.46
C SER A 31 2.76 3.30 -13.73
N ILE A 32 2.34 3.45 -14.99
CA ILE A 32 0.94 3.78 -15.31
C ILE A 32 -0.03 2.70 -14.80
N PRO A 33 0.16 1.40 -15.09
CA PRO A 33 -0.74 0.37 -14.54
C PRO A 33 -0.68 0.28 -13.01
N SER A 34 0.50 0.49 -12.41
CA SER A 34 0.65 0.49 -10.95
C SER A 34 -0.07 1.68 -10.29
N ILE A 35 -0.03 2.87 -10.89
CA ILE A 35 -0.78 4.05 -10.43
C ILE A 35 -2.29 3.76 -10.51
N LEU A 36 -2.76 3.24 -11.65
CA LEU A 36 -4.17 2.89 -11.83
C LEU A 36 -4.61 1.83 -10.81
N GLN A 37 -3.77 0.85 -10.53
CA GLN A 37 -4.03 -0.15 -9.49
C GLN A 37 -4.21 0.50 -8.11
N GLN A 38 -3.34 1.43 -7.71
CA GLN A 38 -3.46 2.12 -6.43
C GLN A 38 -4.74 2.97 -6.35
N ILE A 39 -5.11 3.65 -7.43
CA ILE A 39 -6.37 4.41 -7.51
C ILE A 39 -7.57 3.46 -7.33
N VAL A 40 -7.57 2.30 -8.00
CA VAL A 40 -8.66 1.31 -7.88
C VAL A 40 -8.77 0.78 -6.46
N VAL A 41 -7.66 0.44 -5.81
CA VAL A 41 -7.64 -0.04 -4.41
C VAL A 41 -8.22 1.02 -3.47
N THR A 42 -7.80 2.29 -3.63
CA THR A 42 -8.33 3.40 -2.83
C THR A 42 -9.81 3.63 -3.09
N ALA A 43 -10.25 3.57 -4.35
CA ALA A 43 -11.68 3.70 -4.68
C ALA A 43 -12.51 2.59 -4.02
N MET A 44 -12.00 1.35 -3.97
CA MET A 44 -12.63 0.24 -3.27
C MET A 44 -12.82 0.55 -1.77
N GLU A 45 -11.78 1.05 -1.10
CA GLU A 45 -11.86 1.41 0.33
C GLU A 45 -12.94 2.48 0.59
N TYR A 46 -13.08 3.47 -0.30
CA TYR A 46 -14.13 4.50 -0.17
C TYR A 46 -15.53 3.94 -0.46
N ILE A 47 -15.68 3.07 -1.45
CA ILE A 47 -16.96 2.43 -1.76
C ILE A 47 -17.39 1.57 -0.57
N ASP A 48 -16.49 0.79 0.01
CA ASP A 48 -16.77 -0.03 1.19
C ASP A 48 -17.21 0.81 2.39
N ALA A 49 -16.46 1.89 2.66
CA ALA A 49 -16.82 2.82 3.72
C ALA A 49 -18.22 3.45 3.50
N ALA A 50 -18.56 3.80 2.25
CA ALA A 50 -19.88 4.33 1.91
C ALA A 50 -20.99 3.27 2.08
N MET A 51 -20.75 2.02 1.64
CA MET A 51 -21.72 0.93 1.75
C MET A 51 -21.99 0.59 3.22
N VAL A 52 -20.94 0.55 4.06
CA VAL A 52 -21.09 0.35 5.51
C VAL A 52 -21.77 1.54 6.17
N GLY A 53 -21.46 2.77 5.74
CA GLY A 53 -22.09 3.99 6.24
C GLY A 53 -23.60 3.99 6.09
N HIS A 54 -24.13 3.38 5.03
CA HIS A 54 -25.58 3.23 4.83
C HIS A 54 -26.28 2.26 5.80
N ILE A 55 -25.53 1.36 6.47
CA ILE A 55 -26.09 0.47 7.51
C ILE A 55 -26.43 1.29 8.75
N GLY A 56 -25.59 2.26 9.11
CA GLY A 56 -25.77 3.14 10.26
C GLY A 56 -24.47 3.49 10.99
N ALA A 57 -24.57 4.43 11.90
CA ALA A 57 -23.44 4.94 12.66
C ALA A 57 -22.76 3.87 13.55
N SER A 58 -23.53 2.94 14.09
CA SER A 58 -23.02 1.82 14.91
C SER A 58 -22.14 0.87 14.10
N ALA A 59 -22.54 0.56 12.86
CA ALA A 59 -21.76 -0.28 11.95
C ALA A 59 -20.41 0.36 11.60
N THR A 60 -20.42 1.64 11.24
CA THR A 60 -19.20 2.40 10.96
C THR A 60 -18.29 2.48 12.18
N ALA A 61 -18.87 2.70 13.37
CA ALA A 61 -18.10 2.72 14.62
C ALA A 61 -17.46 1.37 14.94
N SER A 62 -18.18 0.25 14.75
CA SER A 62 -17.66 -1.11 14.99
C SER A 62 -16.44 -1.42 14.13
N ILE A 63 -16.46 -1.06 12.83
CA ILE A 63 -15.30 -1.22 11.94
C ILE A 63 -14.18 -0.25 12.31
N GLY A 64 -14.51 1.01 12.60
CA GLY A 64 -13.55 2.04 12.98
C GLY A 64 -12.68 1.66 14.18
N ILE A 65 -13.27 1.01 15.19
CA ILE A 65 -12.56 0.55 16.39
C ILE A 65 -11.42 -0.42 16.04
N VAL A 66 -11.68 -1.41 15.18
CA VAL A 66 -10.69 -2.44 14.84
C VAL A 66 -9.78 -2.06 13.66
N SER A 67 -10.09 -0.98 12.94
CA SER A 67 -9.38 -0.59 11.72
C SER A 67 -7.89 -0.34 11.95
N SER A 68 -7.50 0.29 13.06
CA SER A 68 -6.08 0.50 13.38
C SER A 68 -5.31 -0.82 13.53
N SER A 69 -5.95 -1.85 14.09
CA SER A 69 -5.35 -3.18 14.26
C SER A 69 -5.27 -3.92 12.93
N THR A 70 -6.28 -3.80 12.05
CA THR A 70 -6.24 -4.39 10.71
C THR A 70 -5.15 -3.76 9.86
N TRP A 71 -5.02 -2.43 9.88
CA TRP A 71 -3.95 -1.71 9.17
C TRP A 71 -2.55 -2.07 9.67
N LEU A 72 -2.38 -2.18 11.00
CA LEU A 72 -1.11 -2.59 11.60
C LEU A 72 -0.71 -3.99 11.15
N LEU A 73 -1.62 -4.96 11.30
CA LEU A 73 -1.35 -6.36 10.95
C LEU A 73 -1.11 -6.52 9.45
N HIS A 74 -1.96 -5.91 8.61
CA HIS A 74 -1.77 -5.92 7.16
C HIS A 74 -0.44 -5.29 6.74
N GLY A 75 -0.08 -4.14 7.30
CA GLY A 75 1.17 -3.45 7.01
C GLY A 75 2.41 -4.27 7.38
N MET A 76 2.41 -4.93 8.54
CA MET A 76 3.51 -5.81 8.95
C MET A 76 3.67 -7.01 8.00
N LEU A 77 2.57 -7.65 7.62
CA LEU A 77 2.56 -8.76 6.66
C LEU A 77 3.01 -8.29 5.27
N ALA A 78 2.60 -7.10 4.85
CA ALA A 78 3.02 -6.49 3.59
C ALA A 78 4.54 -6.27 3.55
N GLY A 79 5.13 -5.76 4.64
CA GLY A 79 6.59 -5.63 4.77
C GLY A 79 7.32 -6.96 4.57
N LEU A 80 6.79 -8.06 5.13
CA LEU A 80 7.37 -9.39 4.98
C LEU A 80 7.28 -9.89 3.53
N TYR A 81 6.10 -9.87 2.91
CA TYR A 81 5.96 -10.43 1.57
C TYR A 81 6.64 -9.58 0.47
N MET A 82 6.81 -8.27 0.67
CA MET A 82 7.56 -7.44 -0.30
C MET A 82 9.01 -7.89 -0.45
N SER A 83 9.62 -8.50 0.58
CA SER A 83 10.98 -9.02 0.48
C SER A 83 11.15 -10.09 -0.60
N PHE A 84 10.12 -10.89 -0.86
CA PHE A 84 10.14 -11.88 -1.94
C PHE A 84 10.11 -11.23 -3.31
N ALA A 85 9.33 -10.15 -3.48
CA ALA A 85 9.31 -9.40 -4.74
C ALA A 85 10.67 -8.77 -5.05
N ILE A 86 11.37 -8.26 -4.03
CA ILE A 86 12.73 -7.71 -4.16
C ILE A 86 13.72 -8.80 -4.56
N GLN A 87 13.66 -9.98 -3.93
CA GLN A 87 14.51 -11.12 -4.30
C GLN A 87 14.26 -11.55 -5.75
N VAL A 88 13.00 -11.68 -6.15
CA VAL A 88 12.64 -12.03 -7.53
C VAL A 88 13.16 -10.99 -8.52
N ALA A 89 13.00 -9.68 -8.24
CA ALA A 89 13.52 -8.64 -9.12
C ALA A 89 15.03 -8.77 -9.32
N GLN A 90 15.79 -9.00 -8.24
CA GLN A 90 17.25 -9.13 -8.32
C GLN A 90 17.68 -10.42 -9.02
N TYR A 91 17.05 -11.57 -8.75
CA TYR A 91 17.37 -12.81 -9.45
C TYR A 91 17.05 -12.75 -10.95
N LEU A 92 15.93 -12.12 -11.34
CA LEU A 92 15.61 -11.92 -12.76
C LEU A 92 16.59 -10.96 -13.43
N GLY A 93 17.03 -9.92 -12.75
CA GLY A 93 18.09 -9.03 -13.23
C GLY A 93 19.41 -9.77 -13.48
N ALA A 94 19.77 -10.71 -12.58
CA ALA A 94 20.96 -11.56 -12.68
C ALA A 94 20.83 -12.72 -13.69
N ASP A 95 19.71 -12.86 -14.40
CA ASP A 95 19.38 -14.01 -15.29
C ASP A 95 19.24 -15.37 -14.59
N ARG A 96 19.06 -15.33 -13.27
CA ARG A 96 18.90 -16.52 -12.43
C ARG A 96 17.43 -16.89 -12.28
N GLN A 97 16.77 -17.22 -13.39
CA GLN A 97 15.33 -17.49 -13.43
C GLN A 97 14.93 -18.70 -12.56
N ASP A 98 15.80 -19.71 -12.43
CA ASP A 98 15.52 -20.89 -11.60
C ASP A 98 15.47 -20.52 -10.11
N ASP A 99 16.35 -19.64 -9.67
CA ASP A 99 16.33 -19.11 -8.30
C ASP A 99 15.11 -18.22 -8.05
N ALA A 100 14.74 -17.38 -9.01
CA ALA A 100 13.50 -16.59 -8.92
C ALA A 100 12.26 -17.49 -8.78
N ARG A 101 12.18 -18.61 -9.53
CA ARG A 101 11.13 -19.62 -9.37
C ARG A 101 11.22 -20.34 -8.02
N GLY A 102 12.43 -20.58 -7.53
CA GLY A 102 12.66 -21.12 -6.20
C GLY A 102 12.10 -20.21 -5.11
N VAL A 103 12.35 -18.89 -5.20
CA VAL A 103 11.78 -17.88 -4.28
C VAL A 103 10.25 -17.87 -4.36
N LEU A 104 9.66 -17.95 -5.56
CA LEU A 104 8.22 -18.02 -5.73
C LEU A 104 7.62 -19.25 -5.02
N ARG A 105 8.21 -20.45 -5.17
CA ARG A 105 7.73 -21.65 -4.46
C ARG A 105 7.83 -21.51 -2.95
N GLN A 106 8.93 -20.94 -2.46
CA GLN A 106 9.13 -20.70 -1.04
C GLN A 106 8.15 -19.66 -0.49
N SER A 107 7.83 -18.62 -1.28
CA SER A 107 6.82 -17.62 -0.89
C SER A 107 5.41 -18.22 -0.79
N MET A 108 5.07 -19.24 -1.59
CA MET A 108 3.79 -19.93 -1.47
C MET A 108 3.66 -20.65 -0.14
N ILE A 109 4.72 -21.39 0.26
CA ILE A 109 4.74 -22.06 1.56
C ILE A 109 4.69 -21.03 2.69
N PHE A 110 5.48 -19.94 2.57
CA PHE A 110 5.50 -18.87 3.55
C PHE A 110 4.12 -18.21 3.70
N ASN A 111 3.47 -17.85 2.61
CA ASN A 111 2.14 -17.24 2.62
C ASN A 111 1.10 -18.16 3.27
N LEU A 112 1.16 -19.46 2.99
CA LEU A 112 0.26 -20.41 3.60
C LEU A 112 0.51 -20.51 5.11
N VAL A 113 1.75 -20.73 5.53
CA VAL A 113 2.10 -20.91 6.94
C VAL A 113 1.89 -19.63 7.75
N VAL A 114 2.47 -18.51 7.30
CA VAL A 114 2.39 -17.25 8.04
C VAL A 114 0.98 -16.64 7.91
N GLY A 115 0.35 -16.73 6.75
CA GLY A 115 -1.02 -16.28 6.55
C GLY A 115 -2.01 -17.04 7.44
N CYS A 116 -1.92 -18.39 7.50
CA CYS A 116 -2.76 -19.20 8.38
C CYS A 116 -2.44 -18.94 9.88
N ALA A 117 -1.18 -18.76 10.23
CA ALA A 117 -0.80 -18.41 11.61
C ALA A 117 -1.34 -17.03 12.01
N ALA A 118 -1.23 -16.02 11.13
CA ALA A 118 -1.79 -14.69 11.35
C ALA A 118 -3.33 -14.73 11.43
N ALA A 119 -3.98 -15.52 10.57
CA ALA A 119 -5.42 -15.74 10.61
C ALA A 119 -5.85 -16.38 11.95
N ALA A 120 -5.19 -17.46 12.36
CA ALA A 120 -5.47 -18.12 13.62
C ALA A 120 -5.25 -17.20 14.83
N PHE A 121 -4.17 -16.42 14.83
CA PHE A 121 -3.92 -15.42 15.85
C PHE A 121 -5.02 -14.35 15.88
N GLY A 122 -5.37 -13.75 14.72
CA GLY A 122 -6.41 -12.73 14.64
C GLY A 122 -7.77 -13.24 15.07
N ILE A 123 -8.17 -14.44 14.63
CA ILE A 123 -9.41 -15.09 15.07
C ILE A 123 -9.38 -15.35 16.58
N GLY A 124 -8.25 -15.82 17.12
CA GLY A 124 -8.09 -16.10 18.55
C GLY A 124 -8.29 -14.89 19.44
N ILE A 125 -7.78 -13.71 19.01
CA ILE A 125 -7.91 -12.46 19.77
C ILE A 125 -9.18 -11.67 19.44
N SER A 126 -9.92 -12.03 18.40
CA SER A 126 -11.06 -11.24 17.88
C SER A 126 -12.10 -10.89 18.93
N ARG A 127 -12.40 -11.80 19.84
CA ARG A 127 -13.38 -11.59 20.94
C ARG A 127 -12.90 -10.60 21.99
N PHE A 128 -11.61 -10.51 22.21
CA PHE A 128 -11.03 -9.67 23.26
C PHE A 128 -10.61 -8.30 22.74
N LEU A 129 -10.24 -8.22 21.47
CA LEU A 129 -9.67 -7.03 20.86
C LEU A 129 -10.56 -5.78 20.97
N PRO A 130 -11.87 -5.80 20.66
CA PRO A 130 -12.72 -4.63 20.80
C PRO A 130 -12.80 -4.14 22.26
N GLY A 131 -12.85 -5.06 23.21
CA GLY A 131 -12.82 -4.73 24.64
C GLY A 131 -11.51 -4.07 25.07
N TRP A 132 -10.36 -4.57 24.60
CA TRP A 132 -9.05 -3.95 24.86
C TRP A 132 -8.91 -2.54 24.25
N LEU A 133 -9.62 -2.30 23.14
CA LEU A 133 -9.65 -0.98 22.47
C LEU A 133 -10.70 -0.04 23.07
N GLY A 134 -11.44 -0.45 24.11
CA GLY A 134 -12.43 0.38 24.78
C GLY A 134 -13.77 0.49 24.06
N ALA A 135 -14.14 -0.49 23.23
CA ALA A 135 -15.43 -0.53 22.55
C ALA A 135 -16.61 -0.64 23.52
N ASP A 136 -17.67 0.10 23.23
CA ASP A 136 -18.94 -0.07 23.92
C ASP A 136 -19.45 -1.52 23.76
N PRO A 137 -20.01 -2.14 24.80
CA PRO A 137 -20.54 -3.51 24.73
C PRO A 137 -21.49 -3.79 23.57
N SER A 138 -22.26 -2.79 23.14
CA SER A 138 -23.18 -2.88 22.00
C SER A 138 -22.47 -3.05 20.64
N LEU A 139 -21.22 -2.60 20.52
CA LEU A 139 -20.42 -2.63 19.29
C LEU A 139 -19.47 -3.83 19.23
N GLN A 140 -19.21 -4.48 20.36
CA GLN A 140 -18.18 -5.53 20.46
C GLN A 140 -18.48 -6.75 19.61
N ALA A 141 -19.74 -7.14 19.48
CA ALA A 141 -20.15 -8.32 18.70
C ALA A 141 -19.82 -8.13 17.21
N ASP A 142 -20.22 -7.01 16.62
CA ASP A 142 -19.98 -6.70 15.21
C ASP A 142 -18.51 -6.48 14.93
N ALA A 143 -17.80 -5.75 15.79
CA ALA A 143 -16.37 -5.51 15.67
C ALA A 143 -15.56 -6.82 15.75
N SER A 144 -15.93 -7.73 16.67
CA SER A 144 -15.32 -9.06 16.78
C SER A 144 -15.55 -9.91 15.55
N ALA A 145 -16.79 -9.96 15.06
CA ALA A 145 -17.15 -10.74 13.87
C ALA A 145 -16.42 -10.19 12.63
N TYR A 146 -16.40 -8.87 12.44
CA TYR A 146 -15.66 -8.22 11.38
C TYR A 146 -14.18 -8.61 11.41
N PHE A 147 -13.53 -8.43 12.56
CA PHE A 147 -12.10 -8.70 12.70
C PHE A 147 -11.76 -10.18 12.51
N ALA A 148 -12.63 -11.10 12.97
CA ALA A 148 -12.44 -12.54 12.78
C ALA A 148 -12.52 -12.94 11.31
N ILE A 149 -13.54 -12.47 10.57
CA ILE A 149 -13.73 -12.77 9.15
C ILE A 149 -12.60 -12.13 8.32
N TRP A 150 -12.26 -10.88 8.60
CA TRP A 150 -11.13 -10.21 7.96
C TRP A 150 -9.81 -10.96 8.21
N SER A 151 -9.56 -11.40 9.45
CA SER A 151 -8.36 -12.19 9.77
C SER A 151 -8.34 -13.53 9.03
N ALA A 152 -9.48 -14.21 8.87
CA ALA A 152 -9.57 -15.45 8.10
C ALA A 152 -9.18 -15.25 6.62
N SER A 153 -9.33 -14.06 6.06
CA SER A 153 -8.95 -13.74 4.68
C SER A 153 -7.44 -13.49 4.47
N LEU A 154 -6.65 -13.30 5.55
CA LEU A 154 -5.23 -12.93 5.48
C LEU A 154 -4.38 -13.83 4.57
N PRO A 155 -4.54 -15.17 4.54
CA PRO A 155 -3.76 -16.01 3.63
C PRO A 155 -3.97 -15.63 2.16
N PHE A 156 -5.19 -15.29 1.77
CA PHE A 156 -5.55 -14.89 0.41
C PHE A 156 -5.08 -13.46 0.10
N ALA A 157 -5.24 -12.53 1.03
CA ALA A 157 -4.77 -11.16 0.90
C ALA A 157 -3.23 -11.12 0.75
N MET A 158 -2.51 -11.91 1.57
CA MET A 158 -1.05 -12.07 1.44
C MET A 158 -0.67 -12.69 0.10
N ALA A 159 -1.38 -13.72 -0.36
CA ALA A 159 -1.15 -14.35 -1.66
C ALA A 159 -1.33 -13.33 -2.80
N MET A 160 -2.43 -12.58 -2.78
CA MET A 160 -2.69 -11.52 -3.78
C MET A 160 -1.57 -10.48 -3.79
N GLY A 161 -1.17 -9.95 -2.63
CA GLY A 161 -0.09 -8.95 -2.51
C GLY A 161 1.26 -9.48 -2.98
N THR A 162 1.65 -10.69 -2.55
CA THR A 162 2.91 -11.34 -2.91
C THR A 162 2.99 -11.58 -4.42
N TYR A 163 1.98 -12.24 -4.99
CA TYR A 163 2.03 -12.64 -6.40
C TYR A 163 1.90 -11.45 -7.34
N SER A 164 1.09 -10.47 -6.99
CA SER A 164 1.00 -9.19 -7.71
C SER A 164 2.34 -8.44 -7.73
N SER A 165 3.02 -8.38 -6.59
CA SER A 165 4.34 -7.73 -6.49
C SER A 165 5.43 -8.47 -7.26
N MET A 166 5.39 -9.81 -7.27
CA MET A 166 6.31 -10.63 -8.06
C MET A 166 6.07 -10.50 -9.58
N LEU A 167 4.81 -10.43 -10.02
CA LEU A 167 4.47 -10.16 -11.43
C LEU A 167 5.02 -8.79 -11.86
N ARG A 168 4.86 -7.75 -11.04
CA ARG A 168 5.47 -6.43 -11.30
C ARG A 168 6.99 -6.51 -11.37
N SER A 169 7.61 -7.25 -10.46
CA SER A 169 9.06 -7.48 -10.47
C SER A 169 9.54 -8.23 -11.72
N ALA A 170 8.68 -9.04 -12.33
CA ALA A 170 8.95 -9.71 -13.61
C ALA A 170 8.63 -8.82 -14.83
N GLY A 171 8.15 -7.59 -14.63
CA GLY A 171 7.85 -6.64 -15.69
C GLY A 171 6.40 -6.63 -16.16
N ASP A 172 5.54 -7.38 -15.52
CA ASP A 172 4.09 -7.40 -15.82
C ASP A 172 3.33 -6.63 -14.72
N ALA A 173 3.10 -5.35 -14.95
CA ALA A 173 2.29 -4.52 -14.09
C ALA A 173 0.80 -4.49 -14.51
N LEU A 174 0.50 -4.87 -15.76
CA LEU A 174 -0.86 -4.83 -16.28
C LEU A 174 -1.74 -5.94 -15.67
N THR A 175 -1.23 -7.16 -15.61
CA THR A 175 -1.97 -8.31 -15.06
C THR A 175 -2.39 -8.10 -13.60
N PRO A 176 -1.50 -7.69 -12.65
CA PRO A 176 -1.94 -7.34 -11.29
C PRO A 176 -2.95 -6.19 -11.26
N GLY A 177 -2.80 -5.19 -12.14
CA GLY A 177 -3.75 -4.11 -12.27
C GLY A 177 -5.16 -4.60 -12.64
N LEU A 178 -5.27 -5.47 -13.65
CA LEU A 178 -6.54 -6.05 -14.06
C LEU A 178 -7.16 -6.94 -12.98
N ILE A 179 -6.34 -7.74 -12.27
CA ILE A 179 -6.81 -8.53 -11.13
C ILE A 179 -7.38 -7.63 -10.04
N SER A 180 -6.72 -6.49 -9.74
CA SER A 180 -7.21 -5.54 -8.74
C SER A 180 -8.53 -4.89 -9.14
N VAL A 181 -8.70 -4.52 -10.42
CA VAL A 181 -9.98 -4.02 -10.95
C VAL A 181 -11.09 -5.06 -10.78
N LEU A 182 -10.82 -6.31 -11.18
CA LEU A 182 -11.79 -7.40 -11.03
C LEU A 182 -12.13 -7.65 -9.56
N THR A 183 -11.13 -7.65 -8.67
CA THR A 183 -11.33 -7.81 -7.23
C THR A 183 -12.21 -6.69 -6.67
N CYS A 184 -11.97 -5.43 -7.08
CA CYS A 184 -12.79 -4.29 -6.69
C CYS A 184 -14.25 -4.46 -7.15
N VAL A 185 -14.48 -4.84 -8.41
CA VAL A 185 -15.83 -5.09 -8.93
C VAL A 185 -16.53 -6.21 -8.17
N LEU A 186 -15.83 -7.31 -7.92
CA LEU A 186 -16.38 -8.45 -7.16
C LEU A 186 -16.68 -8.07 -5.71
N ASP A 187 -15.82 -7.28 -5.08
CA ASP A 187 -16.03 -6.80 -3.72
C ASP A 187 -17.32 -5.98 -3.61
N VAL A 188 -17.53 -5.01 -4.51
CA VAL A 188 -18.78 -4.23 -4.57
C VAL A 188 -20.00 -5.14 -4.78
N ILE A 189 -19.90 -6.13 -5.66
CA ILE A 189 -21.00 -7.08 -5.92
C ILE A 189 -21.28 -7.92 -4.66
N PHE A 190 -20.25 -8.49 -4.05
CA PHE A 190 -20.43 -9.30 -2.83
C PHE A 190 -20.97 -8.46 -1.67
N ASN A 191 -20.44 -7.26 -1.46
CA ASN A 191 -20.92 -6.34 -0.44
C ASN A 191 -22.37 -5.95 -0.66
N PHE A 192 -22.78 -5.70 -1.91
CA PHE A 192 -24.17 -5.38 -2.24
C PHE A 192 -25.16 -6.48 -1.82
N PHE A 193 -24.81 -7.75 -2.02
CA PHE A 193 -25.66 -8.90 -1.68
C PHE A 193 -25.53 -9.34 -0.22
N LEU A 194 -24.34 -9.20 0.39
CA LEU A 194 -24.09 -9.71 1.74
C LEU A 194 -24.49 -8.71 2.83
N ILE A 195 -24.28 -7.43 2.60
CA ILE A 195 -24.59 -6.38 3.56
C ILE A 195 -26.10 -6.17 3.71
N ASN A 196 -26.78 -6.05 2.56
CA ASN A 196 -28.18 -5.65 2.56
C ASN A 196 -29.14 -6.84 2.68
N PRO A 197 -30.30 -6.68 3.36
CA PRO A 197 -31.36 -7.65 3.30
C PRO A 197 -32.04 -7.66 1.93
N THR A 198 -32.82 -8.69 1.66
CA THR A 198 -33.68 -8.77 0.48
C THR A 198 -34.63 -7.57 0.47
N ARG A 199 -34.62 -6.79 -0.64
CA ARG A 199 -35.37 -5.55 -0.79
C ARG A 199 -35.97 -5.43 -2.18
N GLU A 200 -37.07 -4.70 -2.28
CA GLU A 200 -37.61 -4.29 -3.56
C GLU A 200 -36.88 -3.04 -4.06
N MET A 201 -36.40 -3.10 -5.25
CA MET A 201 -35.75 -1.96 -5.94
C MET A 201 -36.49 -1.67 -7.23
N THR A 202 -36.81 -0.42 -7.46
CA THR A 202 -37.37 0.03 -8.72
C THR A 202 -36.23 0.32 -9.70
N VAL A 203 -36.03 -0.58 -10.68
CA VAL A 203 -35.02 -0.43 -11.74
C VAL A 203 -35.77 -0.26 -13.06
N PHE A 204 -35.52 0.82 -13.77
CA PHE A 204 -36.20 1.18 -15.03
C PHE A 204 -37.75 1.13 -14.96
N GLY A 205 -38.32 1.50 -13.80
CA GLY A 205 -39.79 1.54 -13.61
C GLY A 205 -40.42 0.17 -13.29
N GLN A 206 -39.64 -0.89 -13.12
CA GLN A 206 -40.10 -2.20 -12.67
C GLN A 206 -39.61 -2.48 -11.24
N ASN A 207 -40.50 -2.99 -10.39
CA ASN A 207 -40.15 -3.41 -9.05
C ASN A 207 -39.52 -4.81 -9.13
N LEU A 208 -38.21 -4.86 -8.90
CA LEU A 208 -37.43 -6.09 -8.84
C LEU A 208 -37.10 -6.41 -7.37
N THR A 209 -37.44 -7.62 -6.93
CA THR A 209 -36.99 -8.12 -5.63
C THR A 209 -35.54 -8.53 -5.75
N VAL A 210 -34.66 -7.75 -5.14
CA VAL A 210 -33.22 -8.06 -5.10
C VAL A 210 -32.92 -8.84 -3.82
N TRP A 211 -32.42 -10.06 -4.03
CA TRP A 211 -32.03 -10.94 -2.93
C TRP A 211 -30.82 -10.37 -2.18
N GLY A 212 -30.81 -10.55 -0.85
CA GLY A 212 -29.67 -10.19 -0.01
C GLY A 212 -29.70 -10.90 1.34
N LEU A 213 -28.54 -11.16 1.93
CA LEU A 213 -28.41 -11.88 3.20
C LEU A 213 -28.67 -11.01 4.43
N GLY A 214 -28.48 -9.71 4.34
CA GLY A 214 -28.71 -8.79 5.46
C GLY A 214 -27.75 -8.97 6.64
N TRP A 215 -26.51 -9.40 6.37
CA TRP A 215 -25.53 -9.67 7.43
C TRP A 215 -24.83 -8.40 7.94
N GLY A 216 -25.10 -7.23 7.37
CA GLY A 216 -24.54 -5.96 7.84
C GLY A 216 -23.01 -5.95 7.90
N VAL A 217 -22.43 -5.66 9.07
CA VAL A 217 -20.97 -5.55 9.29
C VAL A 217 -20.21 -6.84 8.99
N PRO A 218 -20.63 -8.04 9.48
CA PRO A 218 -20.04 -9.32 9.06
C PRO A 218 -20.11 -9.56 7.55
N GLY A 219 -21.20 -9.11 6.91
CA GLY A 219 -21.38 -9.21 5.45
C GLY A 219 -20.34 -8.43 4.69
N ALA A 220 -20.01 -7.22 5.13
CA ALA A 220 -18.95 -6.39 4.53
C ALA A 220 -17.57 -7.08 4.64
N ALA A 221 -17.23 -7.61 5.83
CA ALA A 221 -15.99 -8.35 6.01
C ALA A 221 -15.90 -9.59 5.10
N LEU A 222 -17.01 -10.31 4.94
CA LEU A 222 -17.06 -11.52 4.11
C LEU A 222 -16.97 -11.18 2.61
N GLY A 223 -17.59 -10.09 2.17
CA GLY A 223 -17.49 -9.62 0.77
C GLY A 223 -16.04 -9.35 0.38
N THR A 224 -15.35 -8.54 1.18
CA THR A 224 -13.93 -8.25 0.97
C THR A 224 -13.05 -9.51 1.08
N ALA A 225 -13.37 -10.43 2.01
CA ALA A 225 -12.66 -11.70 2.15
C ALA A 225 -12.80 -12.58 0.89
N LEU A 226 -13.99 -12.70 0.34
CA LEU A 226 -14.26 -13.46 -0.89
C LEU A 226 -13.59 -12.82 -2.11
N ALA A 227 -13.65 -11.50 -2.24
CA ALA A 227 -12.98 -10.77 -3.31
C ALA A 227 -11.46 -11.00 -3.28
N ASN A 228 -10.84 -10.89 -2.10
CA ASN A 228 -9.42 -11.21 -1.91
C ASN A 228 -9.08 -12.66 -2.22
N ALA A 229 -9.97 -13.61 -1.87
CA ALA A 229 -9.79 -15.03 -2.17
C ALA A 229 -9.77 -15.28 -3.69
N VAL A 230 -10.69 -14.65 -4.41
CA VAL A 230 -10.71 -14.71 -5.89
C VAL A 230 -9.46 -14.05 -6.47
N GLY A 231 -9.12 -12.83 -6.02
CA GLY A 231 -7.93 -12.10 -6.51
C GLY A 231 -6.63 -12.85 -6.26
N GLY A 232 -6.45 -13.39 -5.05
CA GLY A 232 -5.27 -14.20 -4.69
C GLY A 232 -5.16 -15.50 -5.49
N THR A 233 -6.30 -16.18 -5.71
CA THR A 233 -6.36 -17.40 -6.53
C THR A 233 -6.07 -17.10 -7.99
N LEU A 234 -6.59 -16.01 -8.56
CA LEU A 234 -6.30 -15.60 -9.93
C LEU A 234 -4.84 -15.21 -10.11
N ALA A 235 -4.25 -14.45 -9.18
CA ALA A 235 -2.84 -14.09 -9.23
C ALA A 235 -1.94 -15.33 -9.20
N LEU A 236 -2.28 -16.30 -8.36
CA LEU A 236 -1.63 -17.62 -8.33
C LEU A 236 -1.83 -18.37 -9.65
N GLY A 237 -3.05 -18.40 -10.15
CA GLY A 237 -3.41 -19.07 -11.42
C GLY A 237 -2.59 -18.55 -12.59
N VAL A 238 -2.39 -17.24 -12.68
CA VAL A 238 -1.55 -16.63 -13.73
C VAL A 238 -0.10 -17.14 -13.64
N LEU A 239 0.48 -17.20 -12.44
CA LEU A 239 1.84 -17.71 -12.23
C LEU A 239 1.99 -19.21 -12.51
N LEU A 240 0.90 -19.97 -12.32
CA LEU A 240 0.87 -21.40 -12.60
C LEU A 240 0.67 -21.71 -14.08
N LEU A 241 -0.16 -20.94 -14.78
CA LEU A 241 -0.64 -21.27 -16.12
C LEU A 241 0.13 -20.55 -17.23
N ARG A 242 0.62 -19.35 -16.96
CA ARG A 242 1.28 -18.52 -17.97
C ARG A 242 2.75 -18.90 -18.14
N ASP A 243 3.18 -19.08 -19.37
CA ASP A 243 4.60 -19.24 -19.67
C ASP A 243 5.34 -17.91 -19.50
N GLY A 244 6.44 -17.95 -18.74
CA GLY A 244 7.20 -16.76 -18.40
C GLY A 244 8.38 -17.06 -17.47
N PRO A 245 9.13 -16.03 -17.05
CA PRO A 245 10.31 -16.22 -16.20
C PRO A 245 9.97 -16.84 -14.84
N LEU A 246 8.74 -16.66 -14.36
CA LEU A 246 8.22 -17.19 -13.07
C LEU A 246 7.33 -18.43 -13.24
N CYS A 247 7.35 -19.11 -14.39
CA CYS A 247 6.53 -20.30 -14.61
C CYS A 247 6.92 -21.44 -13.66
N ILE A 248 5.98 -21.88 -12.81
CA ILE A 248 6.20 -22.92 -11.79
C ILE A 248 6.24 -24.34 -12.38
N ARG A 249 5.66 -24.56 -13.58
CA ARG A 249 5.60 -25.90 -14.22
C ARG A 249 6.98 -26.51 -14.45
N LYS A 250 8.04 -25.69 -14.55
CA LYS A 250 9.40 -26.18 -14.64
C LYS A 250 9.80 -26.85 -13.33
N PRO A 251 10.50 -28.00 -13.35
CA PRO A 251 10.88 -28.72 -12.16
C PRO A 251 11.80 -27.87 -11.24
N GLY A 252 11.69 -28.05 -9.94
CA GLY A 252 12.50 -27.32 -8.97
C GLY A 252 12.15 -27.68 -7.54
N SER A 253 13.03 -27.33 -6.59
CA SER A 253 12.86 -27.64 -5.19
C SER A 253 11.83 -26.76 -4.51
N TRP A 254 11.02 -27.35 -3.62
CA TRP A 254 10.09 -26.69 -2.72
C TRP A 254 10.69 -26.44 -1.33
N ARG A 255 11.94 -26.84 -1.11
CA ARG A 255 12.59 -26.68 0.19
C ARG A 255 12.89 -25.21 0.46
N ILE A 256 12.57 -24.75 1.66
CA ILE A 256 12.94 -23.43 2.13
C ILE A 256 14.48 -23.39 2.28
N THR A 257 15.12 -22.50 1.53
CA THR A 257 16.56 -22.34 1.60
C THR A 257 16.95 -21.36 2.70
N LYS A 258 18.08 -21.62 3.36
CA LYS A 258 18.61 -20.71 4.38
C LYS A 258 18.85 -19.29 3.81
N ALA A 259 19.29 -19.19 2.57
CA ALA A 259 19.52 -17.91 1.89
C ALA A 259 18.23 -17.11 1.74
N CYS A 260 17.14 -17.74 1.24
CA CYS A 260 15.84 -17.05 1.12
C CYS A 260 15.32 -16.57 2.47
N LEU A 261 15.43 -17.39 3.53
CA LEU A 261 15.01 -17.02 4.87
C LEU A 261 15.87 -15.90 5.46
N GLN A 262 17.17 -15.92 5.25
CA GLN A 262 18.07 -14.84 5.68
C GLN A 262 17.74 -13.52 4.96
N ASN A 263 17.47 -13.57 3.65
CA ASN A 263 17.08 -12.41 2.88
C ASN A 263 15.69 -11.89 3.32
N LEU A 264 14.75 -12.79 3.62
CA LEU A 264 13.45 -12.42 4.20
C LEU A 264 13.63 -11.61 5.49
N TRP A 265 14.47 -12.09 6.41
CA TRP A 265 14.71 -11.36 7.66
C TRP A 265 15.53 -10.08 7.46
N LYS A 266 16.54 -10.10 6.60
CA LYS A 266 17.39 -8.93 6.32
C LYS A 266 16.60 -7.76 5.68
N VAL A 267 15.62 -8.06 4.83
CA VAL A 267 14.85 -7.08 4.08
C VAL A 267 13.44 -6.93 4.64
N GLY A 268 12.74 -8.03 4.89
CA GLY A 268 11.34 -8.03 5.30
C GLY A 268 11.13 -7.59 6.75
N ALA A 269 12.01 -7.98 7.69
CA ALA A 269 11.84 -7.56 9.08
C ALA A 269 11.98 -6.04 9.27
N PRO A 270 12.96 -5.33 8.67
CA PRO A 270 12.98 -3.88 8.71
C PRO A 270 11.74 -3.23 8.08
N LEU A 271 11.22 -3.78 6.97
CA LEU A 271 9.99 -3.29 6.34
C LEU A 271 8.76 -3.48 7.23
N ALA A 272 8.63 -4.65 7.86
CA ALA A 272 7.56 -4.90 8.82
C ALA A 272 7.64 -3.98 10.04
N ALA A 273 8.85 -3.77 10.58
CA ALA A 273 9.11 -2.86 11.68
C ALA A 273 8.82 -1.40 11.28
N GLU A 274 9.14 -1.00 10.06
CA GLU A 274 8.80 0.31 9.50
C GLU A 274 7.29 0.53 9.51
N ARG A 275 6.52 -0.42 9.00
CA ARG A 275 5.05 -0.35 8.97
C ARG A 275 4.46 -0.29 10.39
N ALA A 276 4.98 -1.10 11.31
CA ALA A 276 4.56 -1.06 12.71
C ALA A 276 4.86 0.29 13.37
N ALA A 277 6.05 0.83 13.16
CA ALA A 277 6.46 2.12 13.71
C ALA A 277 5.61 3.28 13.16
N LEU A 278 5.33 3.28 11.85
CA LEU A 278 4.48 4.30 11.22
C LEU A 278 3.03 4.21 11.72
N SER A 279 2.45 3.01 11.81
CA SER A 279 1.09 2.81 12.34
C SER A 279 0.98 3.23 13.79
N SER A 280 1.97 2.91 14.62
CA SER A 280 1.99 3.32 16.03
C SER A 280 2.07 4.84 16.19
N ALA A 281 2.89 5.50 15.38
CA ALA A 281 2.99 6.96 15.39
C ALA A 281 1.67 7.62 14.93
N GLN A 282 0.99 7.03 13.96
CA GLN A 282 -0.32 7.51 13.49
C GLN A 282 -1.38 7.46 14.61
N VAL A 283 -1.40 6.38 15.40
CA VAL A 283 -2.30 6.27 16.56
C VAL A 283 -2.03 7.39 17.57
N LEU A 284 -0.76 7.71 17.85
CA LEU A 284 -0.39 8.81 18.74
C LEU A 284 -0.81 10.18 18.18
N LEU A 285 -0.68 10.40 16.88
CA LEU A 285 -1.16 11.61 16.21
C LEU A 285 -2.68 11.78 16.33
N ILE A 286 -3.44 10.69 16.11
CA ILE A 286 -4.88 10.70 16.31
C ILE A 286 -5.24 11.10 17.75
N ARG A 287 -4.48 10.61 18.75
CA ARG A 287 -4.68 10.99 20.15
C ARG A 287 -4.42 12.48 20.40
N ILE A 288 -3.40 13.06 19.76
CA ILE A 288 -3.14 14.52 19.84
C ILE A 288 -4.31 15.30 19.24
N VAL A 289 -4.78 14.89 18.04
CA VAL A 289 -5.89 15.56 17.35
C VAL A 289 -7.20 15.41 18.12
N SER A 290 -7.45 14.28 18.79
CA SER A 290 -8.67 14.05 19.56
C SER A 290 -8.83 15.05 20.72
N GLY A 291 -7.74 15.60 21.24
CA GLY A 291 -7.77 16.66 22.23
C GLY A 291 -8.15 18.05 21.71
N LEU A 292 -8.24 18.24 20.38
CA LEU A 292 -8.51 19.55 19.76
C LEU A 292 -9.99 19.83 19.46
N GLY A 293 -10.88 18.88 19.78
CA GLY A 293 -12.33 19.01 19.58
C GLY A 293 -12.87 18.36 18.30
N THR A 294 -14.19 18.26 18.22
CA THR A 294 -14.90 17.49 17.18
C THR A 294 -14.69 18.02 15.77
N THR A 295 -14.69 19.33 15.57
CA THR A 295 -14.42 19.97 14.27
C THR A 295 -13.01 19.64 13.77
N ALA A 296 -12.01 19.64 14.65
CA ALA A 296 -10.63 19.31 14.31
C ALA A 296 -10.50 17.82 13.93
N ILE A 297 -11.16 16.93 14.67
CA ILE A 297 -11.17 15.49 14.38
C ILE A 297 -11.78 15.25 13.00
N ALA A 298 -12.94 15.85 12.71
CA ALA A 298 -13.63 15.72 11.42
C ALA A 298 -12.75 16.27 10.27
N ALA A 299 -12.23 17.50 10.42
CA ALA A 299 -11.35 18.10 9.42
C ALA A 299 -10.07 17.30 9.17
N ASN A 300 -9.47 16.72 10.22
CA ASN A 300 -8.30 15.84 10.08
C ASN A 300 -8.63 14.57 9.33
N SER A 301 -9.70 13.88 9.70
CA SER A 301 -10.10 12.61 9.06
C SER A 301 -10.40 12.80 7.58
N LEU A 302 -11.21 13.80 7.24
CA LEU A 302 -11.56 14.10 5.87
C LEU A 302 -10.39 14.66 5.08
N GLY A 303 -9.53 15.47 5.72
CA GLY A 303 -8.31 15.98 5.12
C GLY A 303 -7.35 14.87 4.72
N VAL A 304 -7.10 13.89 5.59
CA VAL A 304 -6.27 12.71 5.28
C VAL A 304 -6.87 11.91 4.12
N SER A 305 -8.19 11.77 4.06
CA SER A 305 -8.86 11.11 2.94
C SER A 305 -8.66 11.86 1.62
N ALA A 306 -8.78 13.19 1.64
CA ALA A 306 -8.55 14.02 0.44
C ALA A 306 -7.07 13.97 -0.02
N GLU A 307 -6.12 14.04 0.92
CA GLU A 307 -4.68 13.93 0.66
C GLU A 307 -4.30 12.57 0.04
N SER A 308 -4.97 11.48 0.45
CA SER A 308 -4.66 10.13 -0.05
C SER A 308 -4.78 10.02 -1.57
N LEU A 309 -5.66 10.79 -2.20
CA LEU A 309 -5.80 10.82 -3.66
C LEU A 309 -4.53 11.34 -4.36
N CYS A 310 -3.75 12.20 -3.68
CA CYS A 310 -2.51 12.73 -4.23
C CYS A 310 -1.36 11.71 -4.14
N TYR A 311 -1.12 11.15 -2.95
CA TYR A 311 0.06 10.30 -2.74
C TYR A 311 -0.08 8.87 -3.28
N MET A 312 -1.28 8.39 -3.61
CA MET A 312 -1.45 7.07 -4.22
C MET A 312 -0.72 6.94 -5.56
N ALA A 313 -0.65 8.01 -6.33
CA ALA A 313 0.17 8.03 -7.56
C ALA A 313 1.66 7.80 -7.24
N GLY A 314 2.17 8.37 -6.15
CA GLY A 314 3.53 8.15 -5.66
C GLY A 314 3.82 6.68 -5.34
N TYR A 315 2.90 5.98 -4.67
CA TYR A 315 3.04 4.55 -4.37
C TYR A 315 3.05 3.68 -5.63
N GLY A 316 2.26 4.01 -6.66
CA GLY A 316 2.30 3.31 -7.94
C GLY A 316 3.67 3.42 -8.63
N ILE A 317 4.31 4.61 -8.55
CA ILE A 317 5.66 4.81 -9.08
C ILE A 317 6.71 4.12 -8.20
N GLN A 318 6.51 4.09 -6.88
CA GLN A 318 7.36 3.36 -5.93
C GLN A 318 7.47 1.88 -6.30
N ASP A 319 6.35 1.23 -6.62
CA ASP A 319 6.31 -0.18 -7.03
C ASP A 319 7.12 -0.41 -8.31
N ALA A 320 7.02 0.48 -9.30
CA ALA A 320 7.81 0.43 -10.51
C ALA A 320 9.31 0.67 -10.24
N ALA A 321 9.65 1.62 -9.39
CA ALA A 321 11.03 1.91 -8.99
C ALA A 321 11.68 0.72 -8.29
N LEU A 322 10.96 0.06 -7.39
CA LEU A 322 11.40 -1.15 -6.69
C LEU A 322 11.78 -2.25 -7.69
N ALA A 323 10.90 -2.53 -8.65
CA ALA A 323 11.12 -3.58 -9.65
C ALA A 323 12.32 -3.27 -10.56
N LEU A 324 12.38 -2.05 -11.11
CA LEU A 324 13.43 -1.62 -12.04
C LEU A 324 14.80 -1.55 -11.39
N VAL A 325 14.87 -0.95 -10.22
CA VAL A 325 16.14 -0.84 -9.48
C VAL A 325 16.59 -2.21 -8.99
N GLY A 326 15.67 -3.06 -8.52
CA GLY A 326 15.97 -4.44 -8.14
C GLY A 326 16.60 -5.23 -9.28
N GLN A 327 16.04 -5.14 -10.50
CA GLN A 327 16.60 -5.78 -11.67
C GLN A 327 17.95 -5.20 -12.10
N ALA A 328 18.11 -3.87 -12.03
CA ALA A 328 19.40 -3.24 -12.36
C ALA A 328 20.51 -3.63 -11.38
N VAL A 329 20.19 -3.73 -10.10
CA VAL A 329 21.12 -4.22 -9.05
C VAL A 329 21.47 -5.69 -9.29
N GLY A 330 20.46 -6.52 -9.58
CA GLY A 330 20.68 -7.93 -9.92
C GLY A 330 21.56 -8.11 -11.16
N ALA A 331 21.43 -7.27 -12.17
CA ALA A 331 22.30 -7.24 -13.35
C ALA A 331 23.70 -6.64 -13.08
N ASN A 332 24.01 -6.28 -11.83
CA ASN A 332 25.25 -5.59 -11.42
C ASN A 332 25.49 -4.26 -12.16
N ARG A 333 24.42 -3.58 -12.60
CA ARG A 333 24.45 -2.31 -13.33
C ARG A 333 24.09 -1.15 -12.41
N ARG A 334 25.07 -0.72 -11.59
CA ARG A 334 24.91 0.40 -10.64
C ARG A 334 24.57 1.73 -11.33
N ASP A 335 25.07 1.95 -12.55
CA ASP A 335 24.76 3.09 -13.39
C ASP A 335 23.28 3.16 -13.73
N MET A 336 22.70 2.02 -14.17
CA MET A 336 21.29 1.93 -14.51
C MET A 336 20.40 2.00 -13.26
N ALA A 337 20.83 1.41 -12.14
CA ALA A 337 20.11 1.52 -10.87
C ALA A 337 19.99 2.99 -10.43
N LYS A 338 21.07 3.78 -10.49
CA LYS A 338 21.02 5.22 -10.23
C LYS A 338 20.10 5.94 -11.21
N ARG A 339 20.20 5.62 -12.50
CA ARG A 339 19.39 6.25 -13.54
C ARG A 339 17.89 6.00 -13.34
N PHE A 340 17.49 4.76 -13.07
CA PHE A 340 16.10 4.42 -12.76
C PHE A 340 15.62 5.12 -11.50
N SER A 341 16.42 5.11 -10.44
CA SER A 341 16.07 5.77 -9.18
C SER A 341 15.79 7.27 -9.38
N TRP A 342 16.66 7.99 -10.08
CA TRP A 342 16.46 9.42 -10.35
C TRP A 342 15.30 9.71 -11.29
N LEU A 343 15.10 8.89 -12.33
CA LEU A 343 13.98 9.05 -13.26
C LEU A 343 12.65 8.81 -12.58
N CYS A 344 12.51 7.70 -11.83
CA CYS A 344 11.30 7.41 -11.09
C CYS A 344 11.03 8.47 -10.01
N THR A 345 12.05 8.88 -9.24
CA THR A 345 11.90 9.91 -8.20
C THR A 345 11.51 11.25 -8.83
N GLY A 346 12.14 11.67 -9.93
CA GLY A 346 11.76 12.88 -10.64
C GLY A 346 10.33 12.84 -11.18
N MET A 347 9.89 11.70 -11.70
CA MET A 347 8.50 11.49 -12.13
C MET A 347 7.54 11.57 -10.95
N GLY A 348 7.87 10.96 -9.80
CA GLY A 348 7.07 11.01 -8.58
C GLY A 348 6.94 12.45 -8.05
N VAL A 349 8.05 13.19 -7.98
CA VAL A 349 8.06 14.61 -7.62
C VAL A 349 7.19 15.43 -8.57
N GLY A 350 7.30 15.20 -9.88
CA GLY A 350 6.52 15.95 -10.89
C GLY A 350 5.02 15.68 -10.78
N ILE A 351 4.61 14.42 -10.66
CA ILE A 351 3.19 14.05 -10.54
C ILE A 351 2.61 14.57 -9.23
N MET A 352 3.31 14.37 -8.10
CA MET A 352 2.83 14.83 -6.80
C MET A 352 2.89 16.36 -6.67
N ALA A 353 3.78 17.04 -7.36
CA ALA A 353 3.73 18.51 -7.48
C ALA A 353 2.46 18.96 -8.23
N LEU A 354 2.13 18.30 -9.32
CA LEU A 354 0.93 18.61 -10.10
C LEU A 354 -0.36 18.37 -9.31
N THR A 355 -0.47 17.21 -8.66
CA THR A 355 -1.63 16.89 -7.81
C THR A 355 -1.69 17.79 -6.58
N GLY A 356 -0.54 18.16 -5.99
CA GLY A 356 -0.44 19.11 -4.89
C GLY A 356 -0.91 20.52 -5.28
N VAL A 357 -0.56 21.01 -6.47
CA VAL A 357 -1.11 22.27 -7.00
C VAL A 357 -2.62 22.18 -7.16
N GLY A 358 -3.12 21.07 -7.70
CA GLY A 358 -4.56 20.81 -7.77
C GLY A 358 -5.23 20.82 -6.39
N MET A 359 -4.64 20.12 -5.41
CA MET A 359 -5.12 20.08 -4.02
C MET A 359 -5.12 21.48 -3.38
N TYR A 360 -4.08 22.30 -3.61
CA TYR A 360 -4.02 23.67 -3.11
C TYR A 360 -5.13 24.56 -3.64
N ILE A 361 -5.37 24.50 -4.96
CA ILE A 361 -6.39 25.32 -5.63
C ILE A 361 -7.80 24.87 -5.25
N PHE A 362 -8.07 23.58 -5.29
CA PHE A 362 -9.38 22.99 -5.11
C PHE A 362 -9.64 22.50 -3.67
N ALA A 363 -8.83 22.90 -2.67
CA ALA A 363 -8.96 22.43 -1.30
C ALA A 363 -10.38 22.55 -0.71
N PRO A 364 -11.11 23.69 -0.84
CA PRO A 364 -12.48 23.81 -0.33
C PRO A 364 -13.46 22.87 -1.05
N GLN A 365 -13.31 22.70 -2.36
CA GLN A 365 -14.16 21.82 -3.17
C GLN A 365 -13.92 20.35 -2.81
N LEU A 366 -12.66 19.96 -2.61
CA LEU A 366 -12.29 18.61 -2.16
C LEU A 366 -12.91 18.30 -0.80
N MET A 367 -12.81 19.22 0.16
CA MET A 367 -13.47 19.04 1.45
C MET A 367 -14.99 19.00 1.32
N GLY A 368 -15.57 19.82 0.44
CA GLY A 368 -17.02 19.88 0.18
C GLY A 368 -17.61 18.60 -0.43
N ILE A 369 -16.78 17.72 -1.03
CA ILE A 369 -17.22 16.39 -1.47
C ILE A 369 -17.60 15.49 -0.27
N PHE A 370 -16.90 15.66 0.86
CA PHE A 370 -17.04 14.80 2.03
C PHE A 370 -18.03 15.34 3.08
N THR A 371 -18.22 16.66 3.16
CA THR A 371 -19.06 17.27 4.19
C THR A 371 -19.70 18.57 3.70
N ALA A 372 -20.86 18.91 4.27
CA ALA A 372 -21.51 20.20 4.09
C ALA A 372 -21.23 21.20 5.23
N ASP A 373 -20.51 20.79 6.29
CA ASP A 373 -20.20 21.66 7.42
C ASP A 373 -19.14 22.70 7.04
N ALA A 374 -19.55 23.97 7.02
CA ALA A 374 -18.71 25.09 6.60
C ALA A 374 -17.45 25.26 7.50
N ALA A 375 -17.54 24.97 8.81
CA ALA A 375 -16.41 25.07 9.72
C ALA A 375 -15.37 23.97 9.44
N VAL A 376 -15.83 22.75 9.18
CA VAL A 376 -14.96 21.62 8.80
C VAL A 376 -14.32 21.87 7.43
N ILE A 377 -15.08 22.38 6.45
CA ILE A 377 -14.55 22.73 5.13
C ILE A 377 -13.48 23.80 5.23
N ALA A 378 -13.72 24.88 5.99
CA ALA A 378 -12.76 25.97 6.13
C ALA A 378 -11.44 25.52 6.77
N LEU A 379 -11.53 24.77 7.89
CA LEU A 379 -10.35 24.25 8.58
C LEU A 379 -9.63 23.20 7.73
N GLY A 380 -10.36 22.26 7.11
CA GLY A 380 -9.81 21.23 6.24
C GLY A 380 -9.11 21.81 5.00
N ALA A 381 -9.70 22.83 4.37
CA ALA A 381 -9.08 23.50 3.23
C ALA A 381 -7.78 24.23 3.63
N GLN A 382 -7.74 24.82 4.84
CA GLN A 382 -6.54 25.48 5.35
C GLN A 382 -5.40 24.45 5.54
N VAL A 383 -5.66 23.31 6.16
CA VAL A 383 -4.64 22.29 6.43
C VAL A 383 -4.20 21.58 5.15
N LEU A 384 -5.11 21.30 4.20
CA LEU A 384 -4.76 20.75 2.88
C LEU A 384 -3.83 21.67 2.09
N ARG A 385 -4.02 23.00 2.17
CA ARG A 385 -3.11 23.95 1.50
C ARG A 385 -1.71 23.94 2.09
N ILE A 386 -1.58 23.73 3.40
CA ILE A 386 -0.27 23.57 4.05
C ILE A 386 0.41 22.31 3.55
N GLU A 387 -0.32 21.20 3.48
CA GLU A 387 0.21 19.91 3.05
C GLU A 387 0.59 19.92 1.57
N ALA A 388 -0.18 20.57 0.72
CA ALA A 388 0.09 20.69 -0.72
C ALA A 388 1.50 21.17 -1.04
N LEU A 389 2.11 21.98 -0.17
CA LEU A 389 3.48 22.45 -0.34
C LEU A 389 4.53 21.35 -0.10
N ALA A 390 4.22 20.35 0.70
CA ALA A 390 5.11 19.23 1.00
C ALA A 390 4.98 18.07 -0.02
N GLU A 391 3.89 18.00 -0.78
CA GLU A 391 3.60 16.92 -1.72
C GLU A 391 4.77 16.56 -2.66
N PRO A 392 5.51 17.51 -3.27
CA PRO A 392 6.64 17.16 -4.12
C PRO A 392 7.75 16.41 -3.37
N MET A 393 8.05 16.83 -2.13
CA MET A 393 9.06 16.18 -1.29
C MET A 393 8.56 14.87 -0.70
N PHE A 394 7.26 14.78 -0.42
CA PHE A 394 6.63 13.51 -0.05
C PHE A 394 6.76 12.50 -1.19
N GLY A 395 6.49 12.89 -2.45
CA GLY A 395 6.72 12.07 -3.63
C GLY A 395 8.17 11.61 -3.77
N ALA A 396 9.12 12.51 -3.51
CA ALA A 396 10.54 12.15 -3.48
C ALA A 396 10.82 11.06 -2.44
N SER A 397 10.28 11.18 -1.22
CA SER A 397 10.50 10.19 -0.16
C SER A 397 9.90 8.83 -0.48
N ILE A 398 8.65 8.80 -0.99
CA ILE A 398 7.95 7.57 -1.34
C ILE A 398 8.74 6.81 -2.42
N VAL A 399 9.03 7.47 -3.54
CA VAL A 399 9.64 6.79 -4.69
C VAL A 399 11.11 6.44 -4.46
N ALA A 400 11.88 7.34 -3.81
CA ALA A 400 13.26 7.03 -3.45
C ALA A 400 13.36 5.88 -2.44
N SER A 401 12.40 5.76 -1.49
CA SER A 401 12.38 4.61 -0.59
C SER A 401 12.17 3.30 -1.36
N GLY A 402 11.23 3.27 -2.33
CA GLY A 402 11.01 2.10 -3.18
C GLY A 402 12.24 1.70 -3.99
N ALA A 403 12.95 2.68 -4.56
CA ALA A 403 14.20 2.45 -5.27
C ALA A 403 15.28 1.82 -4.35
N MET A 404 15.45 2.34 -3.13
CA MET A 404 16.41 1.81 -2.16
C MET A 404 16.00 0.43 -1.64
N GLN A 405 14.71 0.20 -1.38
CA GLN A 405 14.17 -1.10 -1.00
C GLN A 405 14.42 -2.14 -2.09
N GLY A 406 14.21 -1.79 -3.37
CA GLY A 406 14.54 -2.63 -4.53
C GLY A 406 16.02 -3.02 -4.58
N ALA A 407 16.91 -2.14 -4.15
CA ALA A 407 18.34 -2.44 -3.99
C ALA A 407 18.68 -3.23 -2.71
N GLY A 408 17.71 -3.50 -1.82
CA GLY A 408 17.92 -4.23 -0.56
C GLY A 408 18.28 -3.37 0.65
N ASP A 409 18.27 -2.02 0.54
CA ASP A 409 18.55 -1.09 1.67
C ASP A 409 17.28 -0.76 2.48
N SER A 410 16.55 -1.78 2.92
CA SER A 410 15.33 -1.61 3.73
C SER A 410 15.62 -1.04 5.11
N THR A 411 16.73 -1.43 5.74
CA THR A 411 17.13 -0.90 7.05
C THR A 411 17.39 0.60 7.01
N GLY A 412 18.00 1.10 5.94
CA GLY A 412 18.22 2.54 5.77
C GLY A 412 16.92 3.32 5.62
N CYS A 413 15.95 2.78 4.87
CA CYS A 413 14.62 3.36 4.74
C CYS A 413 13.88 3.37 6.08
N PHE A 414 13.89 2.24 6.80
CA PHE A 414 13.29 2.13 8.14
C PHE A 414 13.82 3.20 9.10
N VAL A 415 15.15 3.35 9.22
CA VAL A 415 15.76 4.33 10.13
C VAL A 415 15.37 5.76 9.75
N LEU A 416 15.40 6.11 8.46
CA LEU A 416 15.00 7.45 8.01
C LEU A 416 13.54 7.75 8.33
N ASN A 417 12.63 6.81 8.05
CA ASN A 417 11.22 6.97 8.33
C ASN A 417 10.94 7.02 9.84
N LEU A 418 11.62 6.18 10.64
CA LEU A 418 11.49 6.18 12.09
C LEU A 418 11.92 7.53 12.69
N VAL A 419 13.13 7.99 12.37
CA VAL A 419 13.67 9.25 12.88
C VAL A 419 12.80 10.43 12.44
N SER A 420 12.34 10.44 11.20
CA SER A 420 11.49 11.50 10.67
C SER A 420 10.14 11.54 11.40
N MET A 421 9.42 10.42 11.44
CA MET A 421 8.07 10.35 11.99
C MET A 421 8.05 10.55 13.52
N TRP A 422 8.92 9.83 14.23
CA TRP A 422 8.95 9.89 15.70
C TRP A 422 9.75 11.09 16.22
N GLY A 423 10.89 11.40 15.59
CA GLY A 423 11.77 12.49 16.04
C GLY A 423 11.27 13.88 15.63
N ILE A 424 10.70 14.02 14.42
CA ILE A 424 10.29 15.33 13.91
C ILE A 424 8.78 15.51 14.02
N ARG A 425 7.98 14.65 13.36
CA ARG A 425 6.51 14.86 13.28
C ARG A 425 5.84 14.84 14.63
N LEU A 426 6.03 13.77 15.44
CA LEU A 426 5.40 13.65 16.74
C LEU A 426 5.84 14.76 17.70
N THR A 427 7.14 15.08 17.73
CA THR A 427 7.67 16.14 18.61
C THR A 427 7.07 17.50 18.23
N LEU A 428 7.12 17.87 16.95
CA LEU A 428 6.56 19.16 16.50
C LEU A 428 5.04 19.21 16.67
N ALA A 429 4.32 18.12 16.36
CA ALA A 429 2.86 18.07 16.54
C ALA A 429 2.49 18.27 18.00
N THR A 430 3.20 17.64 18.95
CA THR A 430 2.96 17.80 20.39
C THR A 430 3.22 19.24 20.85
N LEU A 431 4.26 19.89 20.32
CA LEU A 431 4.60 21.27 20.67
C LEU A 431 3.66 22.30 20.05
N LEU A 432 3.24 22.07 18.78
CA LEU A 432 2.45 23.07 18.04
C LEU A 432 0.94 22.93 18.24
N ALA A 433 0.45 21.73 18.54
CA ALA A 433 -0.99 21.50 18.73
C ALA A 433 -1.64 22.38 19.80
N PRO A 434 -1.03 22.62 20.99
CA PRO A 434 -1.62 23.48 22.01
C PRO A 434 -1.74 24.96 21.61
N HIS A 435 -0.88 25.44 20.70
CA HIS A 435 -0.82 26.85 20.30
C HIS A 435 -1.60 27.12 19.00
N PHE A 436 -1.56 26.20 18.05
CA PHE A 436 -2.09 26.39 16.71
C PHE A 436 -3.20 25.38 16.33
N GLY A 437 -3.61 24.52 17.28
CA GLY A 437 -4.63 23.52 17.03
C GLY A 437 -4.26 22.57 15.88
N LEU A 438 -5.24 22.21 15.05
CA LEU A 438 -5.05 21.30 13.91
C LEU A 438 -4.05 21.84 12.87
N VAL A 439 -4.03 23.15 12.66
CA VAL A 439 -3.08 23.82 11.75
C VAL A 439 -1.63 23.53 12.15
N GLY A 440 -1.34 23.56 13.46
CA GLY A 440 -0.02 23.22 14.00
C GLY A 440 0.36 21.77 13.76
N VAL A 441 -0.58 20.83 13.88
CA VAL A 441 -0.35 19.39 13.61
C VAL A 441 -0.02 19.16 12.14
N TRP A 442 -0.76 19.79 11.23
CA TRP A 442 -0.54 19.65 9.80
C TRP A 442 0.72 20.38 9.32
N PHE A 443 1.07 21.49 9.94
CA PHE A 443 2.37 22.14 9.72
C PHE A 443 3.52 21.23 10.13
N ALA A 444 3.42 20.56 11.28
CA ALA A 444 4.41 19.58 11.72
C ALA A 444 4.53 18.41 10.72
N MET A 445 3.39 17.95 10.15
CA MET A 445 3.35 16.92 9.12
C MET A 445 4.05 17.39 7.85
N SER A 446 3.65 18.55 7.31
CA SER A 446 4.21 19.12 6.08
C SER A 446 5.73 19.37 6.19
N PHE A 447 6.16 19.92 7.32
CA PHE A 447 7.59 20.13 7.60
C PHE A 447 8.35 18.80 7.65
N GLU A 448 7.82 17.78 8.34
CA GLU A 448 8.43 16.46 8.42
C GLU A 448 8.50 15.79 7.05
N LEU A 449 7.43 15.80 6.25
CA LEU A 449 7.42 15.22 4.90
C LEU A 449 8.46 15.89 3.98
N THR A 450 8.60 17.22 4.10
CA THR A 450 9.62 17.96 3.38
C THR A 450 11.03 17.53 3.81
N MET A 451 11.30 17.48 5.12
CA MET A 451 12.60 17.03 5.64
C MET A 451 12.88 15.58 5.30
N ARG A 452 11.90 14.70 5.36
CA ARG A 452 12.02 13.29 4.95
C ARG A 452 12.41 13.20 3.48
N GLY A 453 11.73 13.95 2.61
CA GLY A 453 12.08 14.02 1.19
C GLY A 453 13.53 14.42 0.97
N VAL A 454 14.00 15.48 1.64
CA VAL A 454 15.39 15.92 1.58
C VAL A 454 16.35 14.82 2.05
N LEU A 455 16.06 14.16 3.17
CA LEU A 455 16.90 13.08 3.70
C LEU A 455 17.02 11.91 2.71
N PHE A 456 15.91 11.50 2.09
CA PHE A 456 15.91 10.45 1.07
C PHE A 456 16.67 10.88 -0.19
N LEU A 457 16.51 12.11 -0.67
CA LEU A 457 17.26 12.62 -1.82
C LEU A 457 18.77 12.70 -1.54
N VAL A 458 19.16 13.15 -0.36
CA VAL A 458 20.58 13.17 0.06
C VAL A 458 21.16 11.76 0.10
N ARG A 459 20.40 10.78 0.65
CA ARG A 459 20.83 9.38 0.67
C ARG A 459 20.92 8.82 -0.75
N LEU A 460 19.96 9.14 -1.61
CA LEU A 460 19.94 8.75 -3.02
C LEU A 460 21.19 9.27 -3.74
N ALA A 461 21.50 10.55 -3.57
CA ALA A 461 22.66 11.20 -4.18
C ALA A 461 24.00 10.61 -3.72
N ARG A 462 24.12 10.30 -2.42
CA ARG A 462 25.34 9.68 -1.86
C ARG A 462 25.64 8.29 -2.42
N GLY A 463 24.68 7.57 -2.93
CA GLY A 463 24.84 6.26 -3.59
C GLY A 463 25.23 5.08 -2.69
N LYS A 464 25.42 5.30 -1.38
CA LYS A 464 25.81 4.23 -0.41
C LYS A 464 24.77 3.13 -0.25
N TRP A 465 23.53 3.37 -0.66
CA TRP A 465 22.46 2.38 -0.65
C TRP A 465 22.71 1.23 -1.65
N LEU A 466 23.51 1.46 -2.70
CA LEU A 466 23.91 0.44 -3.68
C LEU A 466 24.96 -0.55 -3.15
N ASP A 467 25.67 -0.20 -2.07
CA ASP A 467 26.71 -1.06 -1.50
C ASP A 467 26.12 -2.19 -0.63
N LYS A 468 24.86 -2.09 -0.23
CA LYS A 468 24.14 -3.09 0.56
C LYS A 468 23.39 -4.11 -0.29
N GLY A 469 23.35 -3.90 -1.59
CA GLY A 469 22.42 -4.51 -2.52
C GLY A 469 22.71 -5.91 -2.81
N ALA A 470 23.22 -6.64 -3.48
CA ALA A 470 23.07 -8.03 -3.95
C ALA A 470 22.66 -8.98 -2.82
N LEU A 471 21.44 -9.46 -2.90
CA LEU A 471 21.02 -10.62 -2.13
C LEU A 471 21.78 -11.81 -2.70
N ALA A 472 22.66 -12.39 -1.89
CA ALA A 472 23.55 -13.49 -2.29
C ALA A 472 22.76 -14.76 -2.60
#